data_2f7d56913a90d0f72cbed0dba121ba8f
#
_entry.id   2f7d56913a90d0f72cbed0dba121ba8f
#
_cell.length_a   1.000
_cell.length_b   1.000
_cell.length_c   1.000
_cell.angle_alpha   90.00
_cell.angle_beta   90.00
_cell.angle_gamma   90.00
#
_symmetry.space_group_name_H-M   'P 1'
#
loop_
_entity.id
_entity.type
_entity.pdbx_description
1 polymer ?
#
loop_
_entity_poly.entity_id
_entity_poly.type
_entity_poly.pdbx_seq_one_letter_code
_entity_poly.pdbx_strand_id
1 'polypeptide(L)'
;MATSIRLSRGGSKKRPYYKIVVTDARNTRDGKFIERIGSYNPLLPKDSAERVKLDTDRAKHWLSVGAQPTDRVARFLDAAGVRERAARNNPKKAEPGEKAKERAEERAAKEAEAAEAAAAAAAAPAEEAAPAEEATNEGVSTSEPAEGGDDAAPAEGAEKAE
;
A
#
# COMPACT_ATOMS: atom_id res chain seq x y z
N MET A 1 16.88 20.66 -30.20
CA MET A 1 17.24 20.50 -28.77
C MET A 1 16.34 19.44 -28.14
N ALA A 2 16.85 18.57 -27.29
CA ALA A 2 16.05 17.52 -26.66
C ALA A 2 15.20 18.12 -25.52
N THR A 3 13.88 18.07 -25.69
CA THR A 3 12.92 18.49 -24.66
C THR A 3 12.54 17.31 -23.78
N SER A 4 12.45 17.53 -22.48
CA SER A 4 12.09 16.48 -21.53
C SER A 4 10.94 16.91 -20.62
N ILE A 5 10.07 15.95 -20.29
CA ILE A 5 9.01 16.13 -19.30
C ILE A 5 9.49 15.48 -18.00
N ARG A 6 9.68 16.29 -16.97
CA ARG A 6 10.27 15.82 -15.73
C ARG A 6 9.66 16.47 -14.48
N LEU A 7 10.04 15.97 -13.32
CA LEU A 7 9.64 16.51 -12.04
C LEU A 7 10.67 17.54 -11.54
N SER A 8 10.20 18.76 -11.27
CA SER A 8 10.94 19.78 -10.53
C SER A 8 10.48 19.74 -9.08
N ARG A 9 11.42 19.73 -8.14
CA ARG A 9 11.12 19.66 -6.72
C ARG A 9 10.86 21.06 -6.16
N GLY A 10 9.82 21.17 -5.35
CA GLY A 10 9.51 22.32 -4.51
C GLY A 10 9.18 21.88 -3.09
N GLY A 11 8.69 22.79 -2.28
CA GLY A 11 8.34 22.51 -0.89
C GLY A 11 9.52 22.50 0.07
N SER A 12 9.23 22.24 1.36
CA SER A 12 10.23 22.25 2.42
C SER A 12 10.95 20.92 2.59
N LYS A 13 11.94 20.84 3.50
CA LYS A 13 12.82 19.67 3.72
C LYS A 13 12.05 18.37 3.97
N LYS A 14 11.01 18.38 4.78
CA LYS A 14 10.20 17.19 5.12
C LYS A 14 8.86 17.12 4.38
N ARG A 15 8.49 18.15 3.59
CA ARG A 15 7.24 18.23 2.82
C ARG A 15 7.53 18.49 1.34
N PRO A 16 8.00 17.47 0.60
CA PRO A 16 8.29 17.60 -0.82
C PRO A 16 6.99 17.77 -1.62
N TYR A 17 7.03 18.65 -2.59
CA TYR A 17 6.00 18.86 -3.58
C TYR A 17 6.66 18.95 -4.95
N TYR A 18 6.09 18.33 -5.96
CA TYR A 18 6.70 18.27 -7.28
C TYR A 18 5.80 18.94 -8.31
N LYS A 19 6.43 19.70 -9.19
CA LYS A 19 5.82 20.26 -10.39
C LYS A 19 6.20 19.38 -11.57
N ILE A 20 5.23 19.01 -12.41
CA ILE A 20 5.47 18.32 -13.68
C ILE A 20 5.72 19.41 -14.71
N VAL A 21 6.92 19.45 -15.24
CA VAL A 21 7.38 20.54 -16.12
C VAL A 21 8.00 20.01 -17.40
N VAL A 22 7.84 20.80 -18.44
CA VAL A 22 8.51 20.63 -19.72
C VAL A 22 9.72 21.54 -19.73
N THR A 23 10.88 20.99 -20.03
CA THR A 23 12.13 21.73 -20.01
C THR A 23 13.14 21.16 -21.01
N ASP A 24 14.16 21.93 -21.34
CA ASP A 24 15.32 21.43 -22.07
C ASP A 24 16.10 20.42 -21.20
N ALA A 25 16.54 19.33 -21.81
CA ALA A 25 17.28 18.26 -21.13
C ALA A 25 18.58 18.75 -20.46
N ARG A 26 19.17 19.83 -20.95
CA ARG A 26 20.40 20.45 -20.40
C ARG A 26 20.18 21.24 -19.11
N ASN A 27 18.95 21.70 -18.87
CA ASN A 27 18.66 22.52 -17.70
C ASN A 27 18.79 21.72 -16.40
N THR A 28 19.13 22.40 -15.30
CA THR A 28 19.12 21.80 -13.96
C THR A 28 17.72 21.37 -13.57
N ARG A 29 17.58 20.40 -12.65
CA ARG A 29 16.29 19.80 -12.26
C ARG A 29 15.25 20.84 -11.85
N ASP A 30 15.63 21.82 -11.07
CA ASP A 30 14.74 22.84 -10.48
C ASP A 30 14.92 24.22 -11.15
N GLY A 31 15.65 24.28 -12.29
CA GLY A 31 15.93 25.49 -13.04
C GLY A 31 14.79 25.94 -13.94
N LYS A 32 15.15 26.71 -14.99
CA LYS A 32 14.19 27.21 -15.97
C LYS A 32 13.43 26.07 -16.64
N PHE A 33 12.14 26.24 -16.81
CA PHE A 33 11.28 25.36 -17.55
C PHE A 33 10.47 26.14 -18.57
N ILE A 34 10.00 25.48 -19.61
CA ILE A 34 9.21 26.07 -20.70
C ILE A 34 7.76 26.22 -20.23
N GLU A 35 7.20 25.11 -19.73
CA GLU A 35 5.81 25.05 -19.30
C GLU A 35 5.65 24.11 -18.10
N ARG A 36 4.68 24.44 -17.23
CA ARG A 36 4.22 23.55 -16.16
C ARG A 36 2.91 22.90 -16.60
N ILE A 37 2.91 21.58 -16.73
CA ILE A 37 1.75 20.79 -17.17
C ILE A 37 1.03 20.08 -16.02
N GLY A 38 1.56 20.16 -14.80
CA GLY A 38 0.89 19.52 -13.68
C GLY A 38 1.63 19.62 -12.37
N SER A 39 1.14 18.84 -11.40
CA SER A 39 1.73 18.75 -10.06
C SER A 39 1.58 17.34 -9.49
N TYR A 40 2.50 16.98 -8.62
CA TYR A 40 2.50 15.72 -7.91
C TYR A 40 2.80 15.95 -6.42
N ASN A 41 1.89 15.49 -5.58
CA ASN A 41 2.05 15.53 -4.12
C ASN A 41 2.22 14.13 -3.57
N PRO A 42 3.43 13.72 -3.15
CA PRO A 42 3.67 12.37 -2.62
C PRO A 42 3.10 12.14 -1.22
N LEU A 43 2.73 13.20 -0.50
CA LEU A 43 2.22 13.11 0.87
C LEU A 43 0.76 12.62 0.93
N LEU A 44 0.02 12.80 -0.16
CA LEU A 44 -1.35 12.31 -0.25
C LEU A 44 -1.41 10.79 -0.42
N PRO A 45 -2.48 10.12 0.01
CA PRO A 45 -2.72 8.70 -0.22
C PRO A 45 -2.61 8.33 -1.69
N LYS A 46 -2.28 7.06 -1.99
CA LYS A 46 -2.09 6.59 -3.38
C LYS A 46 -3.36 6.72 -4.22
N ASP A 47 -4.50 6.56 -3.60
CA ASP A 47 -5.81 6.52 -4.23
C ASP A 47 -6.46 7.90 -4.40
N SER A 48 -5.81 8.96 -3.88
CA SER A 48 -6.31 10.32 -4.00
C SER A 48 -6.12 10.85 -5.42
N ALA A 49 -7.20 11.31 -6.05
CA ALA A 49 -7.17 11.99 -7.35
C ALA A 49 -6.33 13.28 -7.33
N GLU A 50 -6.24 13.94 -6.17
CA GLU A 50 -5.44 15.15 -6.01
C GLU A 50 -3.94 14.90 -5.93
N ARG A 51 -3.54 13.64 -5.75
CA ARG A 51 -2.13 13.27 -5.67
C ARG A 51 -1.36 13.61 -6.94
N VAL A 52 -1.97 13.42 -8.10
CA VAL A 52 -1.41 13.76 -9.42
C VAL A 52 -2.43 14.58 -10.18
N LYS A 53 -2.12 15.84 -10.39
CA LYS A 53 -2.89 16.73 -11.26
C LYS A 53 -2.10 16.92 -12.55
N LEU A 54 -2.65 16.48 -13.68
CA LEU A 54 -1.98 16.51 -14.98
C LEU A 54 -2.94 17.08 -16.03
N ASP A 55 -2.46 18.06 -16.78
CA ASP A 55 -3.12 18.53 -17.99
C ASP A 55 -2.80 17.56 -19.13
N THR A 56 -3.78 16.75 -19.50
CA THR A 56 -3.63 15.68 -20.48
C THR A 56 -3.44 16.23 -21.90
N ASP A 57 -4.08 17.35 -22.23
CA ASP A 57 -4.03 17.92 -23.58
C ASP A 57 -2.67 18.55 -23.83
N ARG A 58 -2.16 19.29 -22.84
CA ARG A 58 -0.80 19.83 -22.93
C ARG A 58 0.26 18.74 -22.94
N ALA A 59 0.06 17.68 -22.18
CA ALA A 59 0.96 16.53 -22.19
C ALA A 59 0.99 15.84 -23.55
N LYS A 60 -0.17 15.62 -24.20
CA LYS A 60 -0.26 15.07 -25.57
C LYS A 60 0.45 15.95 -26.58
N HIS A 61 0.23 17.27 -26.52
CA HIS A 61 0.90 18.22 -27.39
C HIS A 61 2.43 18.11 -27.28
N TRP A 62 2.98 18.12 -26.07
CA TRP A 62 4.43 18.03 -25.90
C TRP A 62 5.01 16.68 -26.31
N LEU A 63 4.27 15.60 -26.12
CA LEU A 63 4.65 14.28 -26.63
C LEU A 63 4.68 14.23 -28.15
N SER A 64 3.72 14.87 -28.84
CA SER A 64 3.69 14.96 -30.31
C SER A 64 4.85 15.80 -30.87
N VAL A 65 5.29 16.82 -30.13
CA VAL A 65 6.48 17.62 -30.45
C VAL A 65 7.80 16.85 -30.21
N GLY A 66 7.72 15.67 -29.55
CA GLY A 66 8.89 14.83 -29.32
C GLY A 66 9.51 14.98 -27.92
N ALA A 67 8.82 15.56 -26.95
CA ALA A 67 9.32 15.63 -25.59
C ALA A 67 9.39 14.23 -24.96
N GLN A 68 10.51 13.92 -24.30
CA GLN A 68 10.75 12.63 -23.67
C GLN A 68 10.37 12.68 -22.20
N PRO A 69 9.39 11.87 -21.75
CA PRO A 69 9.03 11.78 -20.34
C PRO A 69 10.06 10.97 -19.56
N THR A 70 10.38 11.41 -18.34
CA THR A 70 11.16 10.61 -17.40
C THR A 70 10.34 9.42 -16.90
N ASP A 71 10.98 8.35 -16.42
CA ASP A 71 10.31 7.12 -15.98
C ASP A 71 9.14 7.36 -14.99
N ARG A 72 9.31 8.30 -14.06
CA ARG A 72 8.25 8.64 -13.10
C ARG A 72 7.07 9.34 -13.75
N VAL A 73 7.34 10.26 -14.66
CA VAL A 73 6.28 10.95 -15.42
C VAL A 73 5.59 9.98 -16.38
N ALA A 74 6.33 9.07 -17.01
CA ALA A 74 5.76 8.04 -17.87
C ALA A 74 4.70 7.19 -17.14
N ARG A 75 4.89 6.89 -15.84
CA ARG A 75 3.86 6.21 -15.03
C ARG A 75 2.61 7.05 -14.82
N PHE A 76 2.75 8.36 -14.69
CA PHE A 76 1.58 9.24 -14.54
C PHE A 76 0.83 9.39 -15.85
N LEU A 77 1.54 9.40 -16.97
CA LEU A 77 0.94 9.44 -18.31
C LEU A 77 0.21 8.14 -18.65
N ASP A 78 0.76 7.01 -18.22
CA ASP A 78 0.16 5.68 -18.35
C ASP A 78 -1.13 5.58 -17.51
N ALA A 79 -1.07 5.97 -16.24
CA ALA A 79 -2.24 6.03 -15.36
C ALA A 79 -3.34 7.00 -15.86
N ALA A 80 -2.96 8.07 -16.59
CA ALA A 80 -3.88 9.01 -17.20
C ALA A 80 -4.35 8.58 -18.61
N GLY A 81 -3.89 7.43 -19.13
CA GLY A 81 -4.24 6.92 -20.47
C GLY A 81 -3.70 7.74 -21.64
N VAL A 82 -2.68 8.59 -21.40
CA VAL A 82 -2.09 9.46 -22.44
C VAL A 82 -1.04 8.72 -23.27
N ARG A 83 -0.24 7.87 -22.62
CA ARG A 83 0.83 7.11 -23.26
C ARG A 83 1.06 5.81 -22.51
N GLU A 84 0.96 4.70 -23.21
CA GLU A 84 1.32 3.39 -22.71
C GLU A 84 2.82 3.31 -22.41
N ARG A 85 3.17 2.75 -21.26
CA ARG A 85 4.54 2.59 -20.82
C ARG A 85 5.05 1.20 -21.19
N ALA A 86 6.20 1.14 -21.86
CA ALA A 86 6.87 -0.12 -22.11
C ALA A 86 7.18 -0.87 -20.79
N ALA A 87 6.90 -2.16 -20.76
CA ALA A 87 7.24 -3.01 -19.63
C ALA A 87 8.76 -2.99 -19.40
N ARG A 88 9.15 -2.90 -18.12
CA ARG A 88 10.58 -2.99 -17.77
C ARG A 88 11.02 -4.44 -17.89
N ASN A 89 11.98 -4.68 -18.76
CA ASN A 89 12.64 -5.96 -18.84
C ASN A 89 13.72 -6.03 -17.74
N ASN A 90 13.40 -6.70 -16.65
CA ASN A 90 14.30 -6.88 -15.51
C ASN A 90 14.24 -8.35 -15.03
N PRO A 91 14.66 -9.31 -15.87
CA PRO A 91 14.43 -10.72 -15.66
C PRO A 91 15.02 -11.24 -14.35
N LYS A 92 16.20 -10.77 -13.99
CA LYS A 92 16.90 -11.27 -12.80
C LYS A 92 16.38 -10.72 -11.45
N LYS A 93 15.67 -9.61 -11.44
CA LYS A 93 15.22 -8.99 -10.18
C LYS A 93 13.98 -9.66 -9.59
N ALA A 94 13.21 -10.33 -10.41
CA ALA A 94 12.00 -11.05 -10.01
C ALA A 94 12.25 -12.54 -9.68
N GLU A 95 13.43 -13.05 -9.98
CA GLU A 95 13.77 -14.44 -9.65
C GLU A 95 14.05 -14.54 -8.15
N PRO A 96 13.27 -15.33 -7.40
CA PRO A 96 13.55 -15.57 -6.00
C PRO A 96 14.89 -16.33 -5.89
N GLY A 97 15.75 -15.89 -4.97
CA GLY A 97 16.99 -16.60 -4.68
C GLY A 97 16.74 -18.01 -4.13
N GLU A 98 17.76 -18.87 -4.16
CA GLU A 98 17.67 -20.27 -3.73
C GLU A 98 17.00 -20.46 -2.38
N LYS A 99 17.41 -19.69 -1.37
CA LYS A 99 16.78 -19.70 -0.03
C LYS A 99 15.32 -19.26 -0.01
N ALA A 100 14.87 -18.48 -0.98
CA ALA A 100 13.47 -18.08 -1.07
C ALA A 100 12.62 -19.14 -1.76
N LYS A 101 13.19 -19.86 -2.73
CA LYS A 101 12.58 -21.01 -3.37
C LYS A 101 12.41 -22.15 -2.36
N GLU A 102 13.46 -22.49 -1.62
CA GLU A 102 13.47 -23.50 -0.57
C GLU A 102 12.40 -23.24 0.50
N ARG A 103 12.30 -21.99 0.99
CA ARG A 103 11.22 -21.62 1.92
C ARG A 103 9.82 -21.65 1.31
N ALA A 104 9.70 -21.39 0.02
CA ALA A 104 8.42 -21.47 -0.67
C ALA A 104 7.99 -22.93 -0.84
N GLU A 105 8.91 -23.81 -1.17
CA GLU A 105 8.70 -25.25 -1.26
C GLU A 105 8.38 -25.86 0.10
N GLU A 106 9.11 -25.48 1.14
CA GLU A 106 8.86 -25.93 2.51
C GLU A 106 7.47 -25.48 3.02
N ARG A 107 7.06 -24.24 2.70
CA ARG A 107 5.70 -23.77 3.00
C ARG A 107 4.63 -24.54 2.24
N ALA A 108 4.85 -24.77 0.96
CA ALA A 108 3.91 -25.49 0.12
C ALA A 108 3.76 -26.95 0.59
N ALA A 109 4.87 -27.59 0.96
CA ALA A 109 4.85 -28.95 1.52
C ALA A 109 4.08 -29.00 2.86
N LYS A 110 4.33 -28.04 3.73
CA LYS A 110 3.66 -27.94 5.05
C LYS A 110 2.17 -27.62 4.92
N GLU A 111 1.80 -26.82 3.93
CA GLU A 111 0.41 -26.47 3.64
C GLU A 111 -0.34 -27.66 3.01
N ALA A 112 0.35 -28.43 2.16
CA ALA A 112 -0.19 -29.66 1.60
C ALA A 112 -0.39 -30.75 2.69
N GLU A 113 0.57 -30.94 3.58
CA GLU A 113 0.49 -31.86 4.71
C GLU A 113 -0.64 -31.46 5.68
N ALA A 114 -0.78 -30.16 5.98
CA ALA A 114 -1.86 -29.65 6.81
C ALA A 114 -3.23 -29.83 6.15
N ALA A 115 -3.33 -29.65 4.84
CA ALA A 115 -4.54 -29.86 4.08
C ALA A 115 -4.93 -31.35 4.02
N GLU A 116 -3.97 -32.24 3.87
CA GLU A 116 -4.17 -33.70 3.89
C GLU A 116 -4.59 -34.18 5.28
N ALA A 117 -3.95 -33.67 6.34
CA ALA A 117 -4.33 -33.96 7.73
C ALA A 117 -5.76 -33.46 8.05
N ALA A 118 -6.12 -32.28 7.56
CA ALA A 118 -7.48 -31.74 7.72
C ALA A 118 -8.52 -32.54 6.91
N ALA A 119 -8.18 -32.99 5.72
CA ALA A 119 -9.04 -33.84 4.91
C ALA A 119 -9.21 -35.25 5.54
N ALA A 120 -8.15 -35.80 6.10
CA ALA A 120 -8.19 -37.08 6.82
C ALA A 120 -9.03 -36.97 8.11
N ALA A 121 -8.92 -35.85 8.84
CA ALA A 121 -9.73 -35.59 10.01
C ALA A 121 -11.23 -35.38 9.69
N ALA A 122 -11.51 -34.78 8.50
CA ALA A 122 -12.89 -34.63 8.02
C ALA A 122 -13.51 -35.92 7.44
N ALA A 123 -12.65 -36.88 7.03
CA ALA A 123 -13.07 -38.17 6.49
C ALA A 123 -13.18 -39.28 7.54
N ALA A 124 -12.83 -39.02 8.81
CA ALA A 124 -13.06 -39.98 9.91
C ALA A 124 -14.55 -40.04 10.19
N PRO A 125 -15.22 -41.21 10.01
CA PRO A 125 -16.63 -41.34 10.28
C PRO A 125 -16.87 -41.20 11.79
N ALA A 126 -17.87 -40.40 12.12
CA ALA A 126 -18.45 -40.39 13.45
C ALA A 126 -19.13 -41.73 13.71
N GLU A 127 -18.38 -42.68 14.25
CA GLU A 127 -18.93 -43.93 14.74
C GLU A 127 -19.04 -43.79 16.27
N GLU A 128 -20.30 -43.76 16.66
CA GLU A 128 -20.88 -44.29 17.91
C GLU A 128 -20.52 -43.62 19.24
N ALA A 129 -21.41 -42.76 19.65
CA ALA A 129 -21.75 -42.66 21.06
C ALA A 129 -23.27 -42.74 21.21
N ALA A 130 -23.75 -43.96 21.37
CA ALA A 130 -25.09 -44.25 21.89
C ALA A 130 -25.18 -43.89 23.40
N PRO A 131 -26.38 -43.59 23.91
CA PRO A 131 -26.57 -42.96 25.21
C PRO A 131 -26.55 -43.97 26.36
N ALA A 132 -25.95 -43.61 27.45
CA ALA A 132 -26.23 -44.29 28.74
C ALA A 132 -26.62 -43.23 29.77
N GLU A 133 -27.76 -43.51 30.30
CA GLU A 133 -28.61 -42.84 31.28
C GLU A 133 -27.90 -42.52 32.61
N GLU A 134 -28.43 -41.45 33.20
CA GLU A 134 -28.77 -41.22 34.61
C GLU A 134 -27.73 -41.58 35.72
N ALA A 135 -27.37 -40.57 36.42
CA ALA A 135 -27.55 -40.52 37.89
C ALA A 135 -27.29 -39.14 38.47
N THR A 136 -28.35 -38.58 39.00
CA THR A 136 -28.45 -37.60 40.06
C THR A 136 -27.24 -37.52 41.01
N ASN A 137 -26.76 -36.35 41.35
CA ASN A 137 -26.82 -35.92 42.76
C ASN A 137 -26.47 -34.43 42.92
N GLU A 138 -27.24 -33.84 43.80
CA GLU A 138 -27.23 -32.50 44.35
C GLU A 138 -25.95 -32.13 45.07
N GLY A 139 -25.69 -30.84 45.13
CA GLY A 139 -24.74 -30.27 46.06
C GLY A 139 -24.33 -28.85 45.64
N VAL A 140 -25.19 -27.92 45.90
CA VAL A 140 -25.19 -26.76 46.79
C VAL A 140 -23.78 -26.19 47.13
N SER A 141 -23.67 -24.95 46.82
CA SER A 141 -23.19 -23.84 47.65
C SER A 141 -22.24 -22.88 46.94
N THR A 142 -22.81 -21.76 46.61
CA THR A 142 -22.49 -20.39 47.08
C THR A 142 -21.01 -19.99 47.07
N SER A 143 -20.70 -19.02 46.27
CA SER A 143 -20.41 -17.64 46.74
C SER A 143 -19.89 -16.76 45.60
N GLU A 144 -20.69 -15.82 45.20
CA GLU A 144 -20.25 -14.49 44.79
C GLU A 144 -19.77 -13.72 46.07
N PRO A 145 -19.29 -12.50 45.99
CA PRO A 145 -18.71 -11.68 44.91
C PRO A 145 -17.41 -10.96 45.36
N ALA A 146 -16.77 -10.25 44.52
CA ALA A 146 -16.05 -9.04 44.91
C ALA A 146 -15.93 -8.09 43.72
N GLU A 147 -16.66 -7.09 43.84
CA GLU A 147 -16.53 -5.75 43.33
C GLU A 147 -15.16 -5.14 43.57
N GLY A 148 -14.84 -4.20 42.78
CA GLY A 148 -13.84 -3.16 42.95
C GLY A 148 -13.50 -2.62 41.56
N GLY A 149 -14.01 -1.57 41.08
CA GLY A 149 -14.28 -0.26 41.66
C GLY A 149 -13.11 0.65 41.42
N ASP A 150 -13.41 1.74 40.78
CA ASP A 150 -12.69 2.99 40.71
C ASP A 150 -12.10 3.27 39.31
N ASP A 151 -12.75 4.05 38.49
CA ASP A 151 -13.17 5.44 38.63
C ASP A 151 -11.99 6.40 38.80
N ALA A 152 -11.66 7.10 37.71
CA ALA A 152 -11.13 8.44 37.74
C ALA A 152 -11.19 9.08 36.34
N ALA A 153 -12.24 9.79 36.09
CA ALA A 153 -12.30 10.93 35.18
C ALA A 153 -11.89 12.20 35.97
N PRO A 154 -12.01 13.39 35.41
CA PRO A 154 -11.03 14.14 34.64
C PRO A 154 -10.59 15.40 35.42
N ALA A 155 -9.56 16.05 35.00
CA ALA A 155 -9.23 17.42 35.45
C ALA A 155 -9.26 18.39 34.29
N GLU A 156 -10.30 19.17 34.23
CA GLU A 156 -10.34 20.52 33.72
C GLU A 156 -9.37 21.44 34.48
N GLY A 157 -8.96 22.47 33.84
CA GLY A 157 -8.34 23.67 34.46
C GLY A 157 -7.46 24.36 33.46
N ALA A 158 -8.01 25.34 32.83
CA ALA A 158 -8.10 26.78 33.07
C ALA A 158 -6.95 27.52 32.40
N GLU A 159 -7.32 28.28 31.39
CA GLU A 159 -7.35 29.75 31.28
C GLU A 159 -6.19 30.54 31.91
N LYS A 160 -5.60 31.36 31.09
CA LYS A 160 -5.39 32.81 31.05
C LYS A 160 -3.99 33.18 30.59
N ALA A 161 -3.96 33.92 29.49
CA ALA A 161 -3.76 35.41 29.41
C ALA A 161 -2.30 35.87 29.66
N GLU A 162 -1.64 36.35 28.66
CA GLU A 162 -1.33 37.74 28.29
C GLU A 162 -0.66 37.80 26.93
#